data_d85ec1d40ed0705efed07815f605030d
#
_entry.id   d85ec1d40ed0705efed07815f605030d
#
_cell.length_a   1.000
_cell.length_b   1.000
_cell.length_c   1.000
_cell.angle_alpha   90.00
_cell.angle_beta   90.00
_cell.angle_gamma   90.00
#
_symmetry.space_group_name_H-M   'P 1'
#
loop_
_entity.id
_entity.type
_entity.pdbx_description
1 polymer ?
#
loop_
_entity_poly.entity_id
_entity_poly.type
_entity_poly.pdbx_seq_one_letter_code
_entity_poly.pdbx_strand_id
1 'polypeptide(L)'
;MSEVYLGNPNLKKANTQIEFTQENILEFLKCKDDPVYFARKYIKIVSLDSGLVPFNMYKFQEKLIRNFHENRFNICKMPRQTGKSTTCVSYLLHYAVFNDNVNIAILANKASTAQDLLGRLQLAYENLPSWMQQGIISWNKRSLELENGSKISANSTSSSAVRGGSYNVIFLDEFAFIPNHIADDFFASVYPTI
;
A
#
# COMPACT_ATOMS: atom_id res chain seq x y z
N MET A 1 -26.26 -14.16 0.40
CA MET A 1 -25.54 -13.26 -0.53
C MET A 1 -24.08 -13.69 -0.58
N SER A 2 -23.38 -13.53 -1.69
CA SER A 2 -21.98 -13.95 -1.80
C SER A 2 -21.13 -13.12 -0.83
N GLU A 3 -20.33 -13.79 0.01
CA GLU A 3 -19.40 -13.16 0.98
C GLU A 3 -18.14 -12.60 0.30
N VAL A 4 -18.01 -12.86 -1.00
CA VAL A 4 -16.83 -12.50 -1.82
C VAL A 4 -17.16 -11.36 -2.78
N TYR A 5 -16.16 -10.50 -3.05
CA TYR A 5 -16.30 -9.36 -3.94
C TYR A 5 -16.24 -9.81 -5.41
N LEU A 6 -17.31 -9.51 -6.17
CA LEU A 6 -17.46 -9.85 -7.60
C LEU A 6 -17.09 -11.29 -7.96
N GLY A 7 -17.33 -12.25 -7.03
CA GLY A 7 -17.05 -13.67 -7.25
C GLY A 7 -15.58 -14.08 -7.09
N ASN A 8 -14.69 -13.17 -6.69
CA ASN A 8 -13.29 -13.51 -6.38
C ASN A 8 -13.18 -14.11 -4.97
N PRO A 9 -12.82 -15.40 -4.82
CA PRO A 9 -12.76 -16.08 -3.51
C PRO A 9 -11.70 -15.50 -2.57
N ASN A 10 -10.71 -14.76 -3.11
CA ASN A 10 -9.63 -14.16 -2.33
C ASN A 10 -9.95 -12.74 -1.86
N LEU A 11 -11.14 -12.22 -2.14
CA LEU A 11 -11.53 -10.85 -1.79
C LEU A 11 -12.80 -10.86 -0.94
N LYS A 12 -12.67 -10.43 0.31
CA LYS A 12 -13.81 -10.24 1.19
C LYS A 12 -14.65 -9.05 0.71
N LYS A 13 -15.96 -9.25 0.59
CA LYS A 13 -16.90 -8.16 0.29
C LYS A 13 -17.12 -7.29 1.53
N ALA A 14 -17.37 -6.00 1.33
CA ALA A 14 -17.77 -5.10 2.42
C ALA A 14 -19.04 -5.58 3.13
N ASN A 15 -19.12 -5.34 4.42
CA ASN A 15 -20.18 -5.75 5.34
C ASN A 15 -20.31 -7.28 5.49
N THR A 16 -19.28 -8.06 5.18
CA THR A 16 -19.23 -9.49 5.50
C THR A 16 -18.82 -9.65 6.96
N GLN A 17 -19.70 -10.25 7.76
CA GLN A 17 -19.40 -10.56 9.16
C GLN A 17 -18.40 -11.71 9.23
N ILE A 18 -17.37 -11.56 10.05
CA ILE A 18 -16.40 -12.61 10.35
C ILE A 18 -16.35 -12.78 11.87
N GLU A 19 -16.44 -14.01 12.33
CA GLU A 19 -16.18 -14.34 13.71
C GLU A 19 -14.67 -14.35 13.97
N PHE A 20 -14.22 -13.47 14.85
CA PHE A 20 -12.83 -13.41 15.27
C PHE A 20 -12.59 -14.34 16.45
N THR A 21 -11.62 -15.24 16.32
CA THR A 21 -11.11 -15.98 17.47
C THR A 21 -10.23 -15.06 18.34
N GLN A 22 -10.03 -15.42 19.60
CA GLN A 22 -9.11 -14.68 20.46
C GLN A 22 -7.69 -14.62 19.88
N GLU A 23 -7.25 -15.68 19.22
CA GLU A 23 -5.96 -15.73 18.53
C GLU A 23 -5.89 -14.73 17.36
N ASN A 24 -6.96 -14.62 16.57
CA ASN A 24 -7.03 -13.65 15.48
C ASN A 24 -6.95 -12.20 15.99
N ILE A 25 -7.59 -11.90 17.12
CA ILE A 25 -7.55 -10.56 17.73
C ILE A 25 -6.12 -10.22 18.17
N LEU A 26 -5.47 -11.13 18.90
CA LEU A 26 -4.09 -10.92 19.36
C LEU A 26 -3.11 -10.77 18.19
N GLU A 27 -3.28 -11.59 17.17
CA GLU A 27 -2.45 -11.53 15.96
C GLU A 27 -2.68 -10.23 15.18
N PHE A 28 -3.94 -9.78 15.06
CA PHE A 28 -4.27 -8.50 14.42
C PHE A 28 -3.61 -7.32 15.14
N LEU A 29 -3.69 -7.28 16.46
CA LEU A 29 -3.04 -6.23 17.27
C LEU A 29 -1.52 -6.25 17.09
N LYS A 30 -0.91 -7.42 17.10
CA LYS A 30 0.53 -7.57 16.88
C LYS A 30 0.95 -7.08 15.48
N CYS A 31 0.17 -7.40 14.46
CA CYS A 31 0.42 -6.93 13.10
C CYS A 31 0.23 -5.42 12.98
N LYS A 32 -0.76 -4.85 13.66
CA LYS A 32 -1.01 -3.40 13.71
C LYS A 32 0.18 -2.65 14.30
N ASP A 33 0.73 -3.15 15.40
CA ASP A 33 1.81 -2.49 16.14
C ASP A 33 3.20 -2.66 15.48
N ASP A 34 3.42 -3.75 14.74
CA ASP A 34 4.70 -4.01 14.07
C ASP A 34 4.53 -4.26 12.56
N PRO A 35 4.74 -3.23 11.71
CA PRO A 35 4.65 -3.36 10.26
C PRO A 35 5.72 -4.30 9.67
N VAL A 36 6.85 -4.50 10.34
CA VAL A 36 7.89 -5.46 9.92
C VAL A 36 7.43 -6.89 10.18
N TYR A 37 6.83 -7.13 11.34
CA TYR A 37 6.23 -8.44 11.65
C TYR A 37 5.13 -8.80 10.65
N PHE A 38 4.20 -7.87 10.38
CA PHE A 38 3.16 -8.05 9.38
C PHE A 38 3.75 -8.40 8.01
N ALA A 39 4.72 -7.61 7.53
CA ALA A 39 5.31 -7.82 6.22
C ALA A 39 6.00 -9.18 6.11
N ARG A 40 6.74 -9.62 7.13
CA ARG A 40 7.41 -10.93 7.15
C ARG A 40 6.45 -12.11 7.12
N LYS A 41 5.34 -11.99 7.84
CA LYS A 41 4.43 -13.12 8.07
C LYS A 41 3.39 -13.24 6.96
N TYR A 42 2.88 -12.12 6.46
CA TYR A 42 1.69 -12.11 5.62
C TYR A 42 1.95 -11.65 4.18
N ILE A 43 2.99 -10.87 3.93
CA ILE A 43 3.25 -10.40 2.56
C ILE A 43 3.89 -11.51 1.74
N LYS A 44 3.29 -11.73 0.57
CA LYS A 44 3.85 -12.58 -0.48
C LYS A 44 4.21 -11.75 -1.69
N ILE A 45 5.25 -12.15 -2.38
CA ILE A 45 5.79 -11.49 -3.57
C ILE A 45 5.93 -12.49 -4.71
N VAL A 46 5.90 -11.99 -5.94
CA VAL A 46 6.17 -12.83 -7.11
C VAL A 46 7.67 -12.88 -7.35
N SER A 47 8.24 -14.08 -7.24
CA SER A 47 9.59 -14.39 -7.69
C SER A 47 9.55 -14.90 -9.12
N LEU A 48 10.52 -14.51 -9.95
CA LEU A 48 10.62 -14.97 -11.33
C LEU A 48 10.84 -16.51 -11.42
N ASP A 49 11.58 -17.05 -10.46
CA ASP A 49 11.97 -18.47 -10.47
C ASP A 49 10.99 -19.38 -9.71
N SER A 50 10.31 -18.85 -8.69
CA SER A 50 9.56 -19.67 -7.72
C SER A 50 8.09 -19.28 -7.60
N GLY A 51 7.60 -18.34 -8.44
CA GLY A 51 6.22 -17.86 -8.37
C GLY A 51 5.94 -17.07 -7.10
N LEU A 52 4.82 -17.34 -6.44
CA LEU A 52 4.40 -16.61 -5.24
C LEU A 52 5.12 -17.15 -4.00
N VAL A 53 5.94 -16.32 -3.38
CA VAL A 53 6.77 -16.70 -2.21
C VAL A 53 6.60 -15.69 -1.06
N PRO A 54 6.87 -16.08 0.20
CA PRO A 54 6.91 -15.15 1.32
C PRO A 54 7.94 -14.03 1.11
N PHE A 55 7.63 -12.83 1.57
CA PHE A 55 8.56 -11.71 1.51
C PHE A 55 9.66 -11.84 2.57
N ASN A 56 10.72 -12.57 2.24
CA ASN A 56 11.91 -12.69 3.07
C ASN A 56 12.75 -11.43 2.96
N MET A 57 12.50 -10.47 3.84
CA MET A 57 13.14 -9.16 3.81
C MET A 57 14.61 -9.20 4.23
N TYR A 58 15.42 -8.43 3.52
CA TYR A 58 16.77 -8.07 3.99
C TYR A 58 16.69 -7.05 5.14
N LYS A 59 17.71 -7.01 5.98
CA LYS A 59 17.78 -6.06 7.13
C LYS A 59 17.58 -4.60 6.74
N PHE A 60 18.05 -4.19 5.56
CA PHE A 60 17.85 -2.81 5.10
C PHE A 60 16.40 -2.51 4.72
N GLN A 61 15.64 -3.50 4.23
CA GLN A 61 14.22 -3.36 3.92
C GLN A 61 13.39 -3.24 5.21
N GLU A 62 13.73 -3.99 6.25
CA GLU A 62 13.12 -3.85 7.56
C GLU A 62 13.38 -2.46 8.17
N LYS A 63 14.64 -1.99 8.07
CA LYS A 63 14.98 -0.64 8.51
C LYS A 63 14.18 0.42 7.74
N LEU A 64 13.95 0.19 6.44
CA LEU A 64 13.15 1.10 5.60
C LEU A 64 11.70 1.15 6.07
N ILE A 65 11.07 0.00 6.37
CA ILE A 65 9.70 -0.06 6.91
C ILE A 65 9.61 0.69 8.26
N ARG A 66 10.58 0.47 9.16
CA ARG A 66 10.62 1.18 10.44
C ARG A 66 10.76 2.69 10.24
N ASN A 67 11.64 3.12 9.34
CA ASN A 67 11.79 4.53 9.02
C ASN A 67 10.47 5.15 8.51
N PHE A 68 9.72 4.45 7.66
CA PHE A 68 8.41 4.92 7.20
C PHE A 68 7.41 5.06 8.34
N HIS A 69 7.47 4.17 9.31
CA HIS A 69 6.56 4.16 10.45
C HIS A 69 6.88 5.27 11.46
N GLU A 70 8.16 5.57 11.65
CA GLU A 70 8.66 6.50 12.68
C GLU A 70 8.80 7.94 12.19
N ASN A 71 8.94 8.15 10.87
CA ASN A 71 9.25 9.46 10.30
C ASN A 71 8.22 9.92 9.28
N ARG A 72 7.78 11.17 9.41
CA ARG A 72 6.82 11.80 8.50
C ARG A 72 7.35 11.92 7.06
N PHE A 73 8.62 12.29 6.89
CA PHE A 73 9.25 12.49 5.59
C PHE A 73 10.41 11.52 5.40
N ASN A 74 10.41 10.83 4.26
CA ASN A 74 11.41 9.83 3.95
C ASN A 74 11.94 10.02 2.51
N ILE A 75 13.25 9.99 2.33
CA ILE A 75 13.91 9.99 1.02
C ILE A 75 14.72 8.71 0.90
N CYS A 76 14.36 7.85 -0.07
CA CYS A 76 14.98 6.56 -0.28
C CYS A 76 15.86 6.57 -1.54
N LYS A 77 17.16 6.80 -1.38
CA LYS A 77 18.14 6.67 -2.47
C LYS A 77 18.74 5.26 -2.45
N MET A 78 18.33 4.42 -3.38
CA MET A 78 18.73 3.01 -3.44
C MET A 78 18.94 2.55 -4.88
N PRO A 79 19.80 1.54 -5.14
CA PRO A 79 19.99 0.94 -6.46
C PRO A 79 18.70 0.33 -7.02
N ARG A 80 18.71 0.07 -8.33
CA ARG A 80 17.64 -0.72 -8.96
C ARG A 80 17.67 -2.16 -8.46
N GLN A 81 16.51 -2.84 -8.53
CA GLN A 81 16.35 -4.27 -8.17
C GLN A 81 16.64 -4.62 -6.69
N THR A 82 16.64 -3.63 -5.80
CA THR A 82 16.78 -3.86 -4.35
C THR A 82 15.45 -4.10 -3.63
N GLY A 83 14.34 -4.21 -4.35
CA GLY A 83 13.02 -4.41 -3.77
C GLY A 83 12.41 -3.18 -3.10
N LYS A 84 12.90 -1.95 -3.40
CA LYS A 84 12.33 -0.69 -2.85
C LYS A 84 10.81 -0.63 -2.95
N SER A 85 10.31 -0.72 -4.18
CA SER A 85 8.88 -0.58 -4.47
C SER A 85 8.06 -1.64 -3.75
N THR A 86 8.55 -2.88 -3.67
CA THR A 86 7.92 -3.96 -2.91
C THR A 86 7.86 -3.64 -1.42
N THR A 87 8.94 -3.12 -0.84
CA THR A 87 9.00 -2.72 0.57
C THR A 87 8.04 -1.55 0.86
N CYS A 88 8.01 -0.54 -0.02
CA CYS A 88 7.06 0.58 0.10
C CYS A 88 5.61 0.09 0.02
N VAL A 89 5.27 -0.73 -0.98
CA VAL A 89 3.93 -1.28 -1.17
C VAL A 89 3.49 -2.10 0.05
N SER A 90 4.40 -2.89 0.65
CA SER A 90 4.09 -3.66 1.86
C SER A 90 3.72 -2.75 3.04
N TYR A 91 4.44 -1.63 3.21
CA TYR A 91 4.11 -0.65 4.24
C TYR A 91 2.79 0.09 3.95
N LEU A 92 2.55 0.50 2.69
CA LEU A 92 1.29 1.16 2.31
C LEU A 92 0.08 0.25 2.56
N LEU A 93 0.21 -1.05 2.28
CA LEU A 93 -0.83 -2.03 2.58
C LEU A 93 -1.09 -2.14 4.08
N HIS A 94 -0.02 -2.28 4.89
CA HIS A 94 -0.14 -2.26 6.35
C HIS A 94 -0.88 -1.01 6.81
N TYR A 95 -0.47 0.17 6.34
CA TYR A 95 -1.06 1.43 6.74
C TYR A 95 -2.55 1.52 6.40
N ALA A 96 -2.97 1.04 5.22
CA ALA A 96 -4.36 1.04 4.80
C ALA A 96 -5.24 0.03 5.56
N VAL A 97 -4.69 -1.14 5.90
CA VAL A 97 -5.44 -2.21 6.58
C VAL A 97 -5.67 -1.90 8.06
N PHE A 98 -4.68 -1.30 8.72
CA PHE A 98 -4.68 -1.12 10.18
C PHE A 98 -5.03 0.29 10.65
N ASN A 99 -5.29 1.23 9.74
CA ASN A 99 -5.77 2.58 10.08
C ASN A 99 -7.07 2.88 9.33
N ASP A 100 -8.00 3.56 10.01
CA ASP A 100 -9.29 3.91 9.43
C ASP A 100 -9.24 5.25 8.71
N ASN A 101 -10.06 5.38 7.65
CA ASN A 101 -10.27 6.63 6.92
C ASN A 101 -8.99 7.28 6.37
N VAL A 102 -8.01 6.48 5.94
CA VAL A 102 -6.76 7.01 5.40
C VAL A 102 -6.80 7.09 3.87
N ASN A 103 -6.27 8.18 3.35
CA ASN A 103 -6.08 8.41 1.92
C ASN A 103 -4.61 8.28 1.55
N ILE A 104 -4.32 7.39 0.60
CA ILE A 104 -2.96 7.10 0.13
C ILE A 104 -2.89 7.40 -1.37
N ALA A 105 -1.90 8.19 -1.80
CA ALA A 105 -1.59 8.40 -3.20
C ALA A 105 -0.29 7.67 -3.58
N ILE A 106 -0.35 6.83 -4.61
CA ILE A 106 0.81 6.23 -5.28
C ILE A 106 1.04 7.02 -6.56
N LEU A 107 2.15 7.71 -6.66
CA LEU A 107 2.50 8.56 -7.79
C LEU A 107 3.81 8.09 -8.42
N ALA A 108 3.86 8.05 -9.74
CA ALA A 108 5.06 7.73 -10.50
C ALA A 108 5.16 8.63 -11.74
N ASN A 109 6.29 8.63 -12.43
CA ASN A 109 6.48 9.41 -13.65
C ASN A 109 5.47 9.05 -14.76
N LYS A 110 4.95 7.81 -14.76
CA LYS A 110 3.90 7.33 -15.69
C LYS A 110 2.76 6.69 -14.91
N ALA A 111 1.53 6.90 -15.37
CA ALA A 111 0.35 6.30 -14.77
C ALA A 111 0.40 4.75 -14.77
N SER A 112 0.95 4.12 -15.82
CA SER A 112 1.13 2.67 -15.88
C SER A 112 2.04 2.16 -14.76
N THR A 113 3.14 2.85 -14.46
CA THR A 113 4.05 2.48 -13.36
C THR A 113 3.33 2.56 -11.99
N ALA A 114 2.55 3.62 -11.76
CA ALA A 114 1.75 3.74 -10.54
C ALA A 114 0.69 2.62 -10.43
N GLN A 115 0.04 2.28 -11.55
CA GLN A 115 -0.92 1.16 -11.61
C GLN A 115 -0.26 -0.20 -11.35
N ASP A 116 0.96 -0.43 -11.85
CA ASP A 116 1.73 -1.64 -11.57
C ASP A 116 2.06 -1.77 -10.07
N LEU A 117 2.37 -0.65 -9.40
CA LEU A 117 2.59 -0.62 -7.96
C LEU A 117 1.31 -0.94 -7.18
N LEU A 118 0.18 -0.36 -7.60
CA LEU A 118 -1.12 -0.68 -7.02
C LEU A 118 -1.48 -2.15 -7.26
N GLY A 119 -1.21 -2.70 -8.45
CA GLY A 119 -1.42 -4.12 -8.75
C GLY A 119 -0.62 -5.05 -7.84
N ARG A 120 0.61 -4.69 -7.48
CA ARG A 120 1.41 -5.44 -6.49
C ARG A 120 0.80 -5.36 -5.09
N LEU A 121 0.28 -4.21 -4.69
CA LEU A 121 -0.43 -4.03 -3.43
C LEU A 121 -1.70 -4.89 -3.41
N GLN A 122 -2.47 -4.87 -4.50
CA GLN A 122 -3.66 -5.70 -4.67
C GLN A 122 -3.34 -7.19 -4.56
N LEU A 123 -2.29 -7.66 -5.22
CA LEU A 123 -1.85 -9.05 -5.10
C LEU A 123 -1.47 -9.42 -3.66
N ALA A 124 -0.75 -8.54 -2.96
CA ALA A 124 -0.41 -8.76 -1.57
C ALA A 124 -1.67 -8.81 -0.68
N TYR A 125 -2.65 -7.95 -0.93
CA TYR A 125 -3.94 -7.94 -0.23
C TYR A 125 -4.73 -9.23 -0.44
N GLU A 126 -4.84 -9.73 -1.68
CA GLU A 126 -5.53 -10.98 -2.01
C GLU A 126 -4.95 -12.20 -1.27
N ASN A 127 -3.70 -12.11 -0.85
CA ASN A 127 -3.01 -13.17 -0.12
C ASN A 127 -3.10 -13.04 1.40
N LEU A 128 -3.74 -12.00 1.92
CA LEU A 128 -4.03 -11.89 3.35
C LEU A 128 -5.12 -12.89 3.74
N PRO A 129 -5.08 -13.45 4.95
CA PRO A 129 -6.18 -14.26 5.45
C PRO A 129 -7.46 -13.42 5.54
N SER A 130 -8.61 -14.04 5.25
CA SER A 130 -9.91 -13.36 5.18
C SER A 130 -10.29 -12.58 6.46
N TRP A 131 -9.89 -13.08 7.62
CA TRP A 131 -10.13 -12.42 8.90
C TRP A 131 -9.30 -11.14 9.08
N MET A 132 -8.20 -10.96 8.34
CA MET A 132 -7.37 -9.76 8.37
C MET A 132 -7.78 -8.74 7.28
N GLN A 133 -8.45 -9.20 6.24
CA GLN A 133 -8.90 -8.32 5.16
C GLN A 133 -10.01 -7.39 5.66
N GLN A 134 -9.88 -6.11 5.36
CA GLN A 134 -11.02 -5.18 5.35
C GLN A 134 -11.91 -5.52 4.15
N GLY A 135 -13.22 -5.33 4.23
CA GLY A 135 -14.07 -5.61 3.07
C GLY A 135 -13.83 -4.64 1.92
N ILE A 136 -14.00 -5.12 0.69
CA ILE A 136 -13.79 -4.32 -0.51
C ILE A 136 -15.07 -3.56 -0.87
N ILE A 137 -14.96 -2.24 -1.02
CA ILE A 137 -15.99 -1.34 -1.57
C ILE A 137 -15.74 -1.14 -3.07
N SER A 138 -14.50 -0.80 -3.47
CA SER A 138 -14.10 -0.58 -4.85
C SER A 138 -12.74 -1.20 -5.14
N TRP A 139 -12.63 -1.86 -6.29
CA TRP A 139 -11.41 -2.54 -6.73
C TRP A 139 -11.22 -2.36 -8.22
N ASN A 140 -10.27 -1.55 -8.62
CA ASN A 140 -9.96 -1.34 -10.02
C ASN A 140 -8.47 -1.03 -10.23
N LYS A 141 -8.03 -0.89 -11.50
CA LYS A 141 -6.62 -0.66 -11.84
C LYS A 141 -6.04 0.66 -11.35
N ARG A 142 -6.88 1.62 -10.94
CA ARG A 142 -6.44 2.97 -10.52
C ARG A 142 -6.73 3.27 -9.06
N SER A 143 -7.60 2.50 -8.43
CA SER A 143 -7.97 2.75 -7.04
C SER A 143 -8.46 1.48 -6.34
N LEU A 144 -8.31 1.50 -5.03
CA LEU A 144 -8.80 0.52 -4.08
C LEU A 144 -9.47 1.28 -2.95
N GLU A 145 -10.68 0.85 -2.56
CA GLU A 145 -11.41 1.40 -1.41
C GLU A 145 -11.86 0.26 -0.50
N LEU A 146 -11.54 0.41 0.78
CA LEU A 146 -11.81 -0.56 1.84
C LEU A 146 -12.97 -0.11 2.73
N GLU A 147 -13.65 -1.06 3.39
CA GLU A 147 -14.79 -0.78 4.27
C GLU A 147 -14.43 0.04 5.52
N ASN A 148 -13.16 0.04 5.94
CA ASN A 148 -12.66 0.93 7.00
C ASN A 148 -12.51 2.39 6.55
N GLY A 149 -13.00 2.75 5.36
CA GLY A 149 -12.92 4.09 4.78
C GLY A 149 -11.59 4.44 4.13
N SER A 150 -10.61 3.53 4.16
CA SER A 150 -9.30 3.77 3.59
C SER A 150 -9.32 3.66 2.05
N LYS A 151 -8.63 4.60 1.38
CA LYS A 151 -8.56 4.69 -0.08
C LYS A 151 -7.12 4.78 -0.55
N ILE A 152 -6.82 4.04 -1.63
CA ILE A 152 -5.52 4.08 -2.29
C ILE A 152 -5.75 4.42 -3.75
N SER A 153 -5.06 5.43 -4.26
CA SER A 153 -5.13 5.85 -5.67
C SER A 153 -3.77 5.82 -6.34
N ALA A 154 -3.74 5.48 -7.63
CA ALA A 154 -2.53 5.38 -8.44
C ALA A 154 -2.61 6.29 -9.67
N ASN A 155 -1.74 7.30 -9.73
CA ASN A 155 -1.74 8.32 -10.78
C ASN A 155 -0.31 8.66 -11.24
N SER A 156 -0.20 9.34 -12.39
CA SER A 156 1.06 9.97 -12.77
C SER A 156 1.34 11.18 -11.91
N THR A 157 2.61 11.45 -11.63
CA THR A 157 3.03 12.67 -10.93
C THR A 157 2.80 13.88 -11.85
N SER A 158 1.88 14.72 -11.47
CA SER A 158 1.58 16.00 -12.13
C SER A 158 1.23 17.04 -11.08
N SER A 159 1.33 18.31 -11.43
CA SER A 159 0.96 19.41 -10.51
C SER A 159 -0.51 19.38 -10.06
N SER A 160 -1.36 18.62 -10.75
CA SER A 160 -2.78 18.45 -10.43
C SER A 160 -3.13 17.09 -9.81
N ALA A 161 -2.18 16.14 -9.76
CA ALA A 161 -2.47 14.74 -9.39
C ALA A 161 -3.08 14.56 -7.99
N VAL A 162 -2.78 15.47 -7.07
CA VAL A 162 -3.25 15.44 -5.67
C VAL A 162 -3.90 16.76 -5.24
N ARG A 163 -4.16 17.69 -6.20
CA ARG A 163 -4.84 18.95 -5.89
C ARG A 163 -6.28 18.69 -5.43
N GLY A 164 -6.67 19.33 -4.33
CA GLY A 164 -8.02 19.24 -3.79
C GLY A 164 -8.31 17.97 -2.97
N GLY A 165 -7.32 17.09 -2.79
CA GLY A 165 -7.43 15.94 -1.88
C GLY A 165 -6.63 16.16 -0.61
N SER A 166 -7.08 15.55 0.50
CA SER A 166 -6.28 15.42 1.73
C SER A 166 -5.72 14.02 1.76
N TYR A 167 -4.40 13.89 1.94
CA TYR A 167 -3.70 12.61 1.95
C TYR A 167 -2.94 12.39 3.25
N ASN A 168 -3.04 11.19 3.78
CA ASN A 168 -2.25 10.78 4.95
C ASN A 168 -0.86 10.31 4.53
N VAL A 169 -0.76 9.70 3.33
CA VAL A 169 0.50 9.22 2.75
C VAL A 169 0.55 9.51 1.27
N ILE A 170 1.66 10.07 0.81
CA ILE A 170 1.97 10.21 -0.61
C ILE A 170 3.27 9.45 -0.88
N PHE A 171 3.20 8.44 -1.72
CA PHE A 171 4.35 7.68 -2.19
C PHE A 171 4.74 8.14 -3.59
N LEU A 172 5.95 8.69 -3.73
CA LEU A 172 6.52 9.16 -4.99
C LEU A 172 7.57 8.16 -5.46
N ASP A 173 7.25 7.37 -6.47
CA ASP A 173 8.22 6.45 -7.07
C ASP A 173 8.93 7.11 -8.24
N GLU A 174 10.24 6.87 -8.34
CA GLU A 174 11.11 7.40 -9.40
C GLU A 174 11.04 8.93 -9.57
N PHE A 175 10.81 9.68 -8.49
CA PHE A 175 10.62 11.13 -8.53
C PHE A 175 11.81 11.89 -9.16
N ALA A 176 13.00 11.32 -9.12
CA ALA A 176 14.18 11.88 -9.78
C ALA A 176 14.07 12.03 -11.31
N PHE A 177 13.12 11.34 -11.94
CA PHE A 177 12.85 11.48 -13.39
C PHE A 177 11.78 12.52 -13.71
N ILE A 178 11.23 13.19 -12.73
CA ILE A 178 10.26 14.27 -12.93
C ILE A 178 11.03 15.55 -13.30
N PRO A 179 10.64 16.27 -14.37
CA PRO A 179 11.24 17.55 -14.72
C PRO A 179 11.15 18.56 -13.55
N ASN A 180 12.23 19.35 -13.35
CA ASN A 180 12.33 20.26 -12.21
C ASN A 180 11.11 21.20 -12.06
N HIS A 181 10.64 21.79 -13.18
CA HIS A 181 9.48 22.70 -13.13
C HIS A 181 8.20 21.99 -12.65
N ILE A 182 8.00 20.71 -12.98
CA ILE A 182 6.87 19.92 -12.49
C ILE A 182 7.07 19.57 -11.02
N ALA A 183 8.32 19.24 -10.62
CA ALA A 183 8.65 18.94 -9.23
C ALA A 183 8.41 20.16 -8.32
N ASP A 184 8.85 21.34 -8.73
CA ASP A 184 8.66 22.58 -7.97
C ASP A 184 7.17 22.91 -7.82
N ASP A 185 6.40 22.87 -8.92
CA ASP A 185 4.95 23.07 -8.91
C ASP A 185 4.22 22.03 -8.04
N PHE A 186 4.69 20.77 -8.10
CA PHE A 186 4.14 19.68 -7.29
C PHE A 186 4.37 19.97 -5.81
N PHE A 187 5.59 20.27 -5.39
CA PHE A 187 5.88 20.57 -3.99
C PHE A 187 5.14 21.81 -3.50
N ALA A 188 5.07 22.88 -4.29
CA ALA A 188 4.33 24.08 -3.93
C ALA A 188 2.83 23.81 -3.70
N SER A 189 2.24 22.86 -4.44
CA SER A 189 0.81 22.52 -4.35
C SER A 189 0.48 21.42 -3.35
N VAL A 190 1.41 20.50 -3.08
CA VAL A 190 1.17 19.30 -2.27
C VAL A 190 1.68 19.45 -0.85
N TYR A 191 2.84 20.09 -0.66
CA TYR A 191 3.45 20.26 0.66
C TYR A 191 2.53 20.89 1.72
N PRO A 192 1.68 21.89 1.38
CA PRO A 192 0.73 22.46 2.34
C PRO A 192 -0.44 21.52 2.71
N THR A 193 -0.62 20.41 1.98
CA THR A 193 -1.77 19.50 2.16
C THR A 193 -1.43 18.21 2.91
N ILE A 194 -0.17 18.06 3.33
CA ILE A 194 0.35 16.86 4.02
C ILE A 194 0.57 17.18 5.50
#